data_58f8074b246b927986d1fb2712cf91e0
#
_entry.id   58f8074b246b927986d1fb2712cf91e0
#
_cell.length_a   1.000
_cell.length_b   1.000
_cell.length_c   1.000
_cell.angle_alpha   90.00
_cell.angle_beta   90.00
_cell.angle_gamma   90.00
#
_symmetry.space_group_name_H-M   'P 1'
#
loop_
_entity.id
_entity.type
_entity.pdbx_description
1 polymer ?
#
loop_
_entity_poly.entity_id
_entity_poly.type
_entity_poly.pdbx_seq_one_letter_code
_entity_poly.pdbx_strand_id
1 'polypeptide(L)'
;MKITKIVNNNIVISEDKNHKEVVLMGKGLGFQKHKGDEIKSSQIEKTYVMKDHGMTQRFQEMLTDIPIERVKICNKIIQYAKDTLQKNINDNIYISLTDHINFAIERVEMGVPFQNPFLWEIKKFYYQEYLIGKVAIGMIEKELKVTLPQDEAAFIALHIVNAELDLDMTEMVSMTKLVNDILKIVDKHFGEQIDKESVFYERFITHLKFFAQRVYIGKEVKSDDTEFQEIIRNKYHECIECVDEIKDYVKKTCNHDITDEELMYLTVHIKRVTTR
;
A
#
# COMPACT_ATOMS: atom_id res chain seq x y z
N MET A 1 21.29 -5.91 26.34
CA MET A 1 19.91 -5.42 26.59
C MET A 1 19.25 -6.35 27.57
N LYS A 2 18.33 -5.87 28.42
CA LYS A 2 17.63 -6.71 29.41
C LYS A 2 16.21 -7.00 28.94
N ILE A 3 15.76 -8.22 29.14
CA ILE A 3 14.40 -8.66 28.81
C ILE A 3 13.39 -7.98 29.73
N THR A 4 12.42 -7.27 29.19
CA THR A 4 11.27 -6.73 29.91
C THR A 4 10.07 -7.66 29.89
N LYS A 5 9.89 -8.38 28.74
CA LYS A 5 8.83 -9.36 28.55
C LYS A 5 9.27 -10.43 27.53
N ILE A 6 8.82 -11.66 27.71
CA ILE A 6 8.99 -12.75 26.75
C ILE A 6 7.67 -12.93 26.02
N VAL A 7 7.70 -12.87 24.67
CA VAL A 7 6.54 -13.13 23.82
C VAL A 7 6.46 -14.62 23.50
N ASN A 8 7.59 -15.19 23.01
CA ASN A 8 7.74 -16.61 22.75
C ASN A 8 9.23 -17.00 22.79
N ASN A 9 9.57 -18.24 22.44
CA ASN A 9 10.94 -18.74 22.46
C ASN A 9 11.93 -17.97 21.57
N ASN A 10 11.46 -17.20 20.60
CA ASN A 10 12.28 -16.50 19.62
C ASN A 10 12.14 -14.98 19.67
N ILE A 11 11.16 -14.46 20.43
CA ILE A 11 10.80 -13.05 20.45
C ILE A 11 10.68 -12.57 21.90
N VAL A 12 11.37 -11.48 22.19
CA VAL A 12 11.35 -10.83 23.49
C VAL A 12 11.26 -9.32 23.33
N ILE A 13 10.81 -8.67 24.39
CA ILE A 13 10.74 -7.21 24.47
C ILE A 13 11.87 -6.75 25.38
N SER A 14 12.45 -5.63 25.02
CA SER A 14 13.52 -4.96 25.75
C SER A 14 13.33 -3.45 25.64
N GLU A 15 14.19 -2.69 26.31
CA GLU A 15 14.30 -1.26 26.11
C GLU A 15 15.63 -0.91 25.43
N ASP A 16 15.60 0.06 24.52
CA ASP A 16 16.79 0.62 23.91
C ASP A 16 17.53 1.58 24.88
N LYS A 17 18.60 2.20 24.39
CA LYS A 17 19.39 3.17 25.18
C LYS A 17 18.62 4.43 25.54
N ASN A 18 17.50 4.71 24.84
CA ASN A 18 16.63 5.86 25.06
C ASN A 18 15.37 5.49 25.88
N HIS A 19 15.34 4.32 26.51
CA HIS A 19 14.18 3.78 27.24
C HIS A 19 12.94 3.58 26.36
N LYS A 20 13.10 3.44 25.03
CA LYS A 20 12.03 3.05 24.14
C LYS A 20 11.89 1.54 24.10
N GLU A 21 10.65 1.07 24.16
CA GLU A 21 10.33 -0.33 24.01
C GLU A 21 10.68 -0.81 22.61
N VAL A 22 11.39 -1.94 22.51
CA VAL A 22 11.80 -2.57 21.26
C VAL A 22 11.48 -4.05 21.30
N VAL A 23 11.03 -4.58 20.16
CA VAL A 23 10.80 -6.01 19.97
C VAL A 23 12.06 -6.60 19.35
N LEU A 24 12.64 -7.61 20.00
CA LEU A 24 13.84 -8.30 19.56
C LEU A 24 13.48 -9.69 19.08
N MET A 25 13.95 -10.05 17.90
CA MET A 25 13.78 -11.36 17.30
C MET A 25 15.14 -12.05 17.11
N GLY A 26 15.20 -13.33 17.42
CA GLY A 26 16.37 -14.19 17.20
C GLY A 26 16.10 -15.62 17.63
N LYS A 27 16.80 -16.57 17.01
CA LYS A 27 16.59 -18.00 17.29
C LYS A 27 16.88 -18.33 18.76
N GLY A 28 15.87 -18.83 19.47
CA GLY A 28 15.98 -19.22 20.87
C GLY A 28 16.20 -18.06 21.85
N LEU A 29 15.93 -16.82 21.43
CA LEU A 29 16.24 -15.62 22.22
C LEU A 29 15.51 -15.56 23.57
N GLY A 30 14.28 -16.10 23.61
CA GLY A 30 13.48 -16.21 24.84
C GLY A 30 13.49 -17.59 25.49
N PHE A 31 14.18 -18.58 24.87
CA PHE A 31 14.16 -19.96 25.38
C PHE A 31 14.91 -20.06 26.70
N GLN A 32 14.22 -20.61 27.74
CA GLN A 32 14.72 -20.72 29.11
C GLN A 32 15.18 -19.39 29.72
N LYS A 33 14.65 -18.27 29.25
CA LYS A 33 14.93 -16.94 29.77
C LYS A 33 13.80 -16.43 30.65
N HIS A 34 14.14 -15.45 31.51
CA HIS A 34 13.19 -14.78 32.40
C HIS A 34 13.29 -13.26 32.23
N LYS A 35 12.29 -12.53 32.72
CA LYS A 35 12.33 -11.07 32.80
C LYS A 35 13.56 -10.65 33.62
N GLY A 36 14.36 -9.72 33.07
CA GLY A 36 15.59 -9.21 33.68
C GLY A 36 16.87 -9.88 33.14
N ASP A 37 16.77 -11.01 32.45
CA ASP A 37 17.93 -11.68 31.85
C ASP A 37 18.57 -10.82 30.76
N GLU A 38 19.88 -10.96 30.60
CA GLU A 38 20.62 -10.25 29.56
C GLU A 38 20.58 -10.97 28.21
N ILE A 39 20.49 -10.19 27.16
CA ILE A 39 20.59 -10.62 25.76
C ILE A 39 21.90 -10.11 25.19
N LYS A 40 22.64 -11.01 24.57
CA LYS A 40 23.82 -10.64 23.78
C LYS A 40 23.41 -10.14 22.42
N SER A 41 23.98 -9.03 21.96
CA SER A 41 23.69 -8.45 20.65
C SER A 41 23.87 -9.43 19.48
N SER A 42 24.81 -10.39 19.62
CA SER A 42 25.05 -11.45 18.62
C SER A 42 23.88 -12.45 18.45
N GLN A 43 22.96 -12.50 19.41
CA GLN A 43 21.76 -13.36 19.34
C GLN A 43 20.56 -12.68 18.66
N ILE A 44 20.63 -11.36 18.44
CA ILE A 44 19.57 -10.56 17.88
C ILE A 44 19.69 -10.61 16.35
N GLU A 45 18.72 -11.21 15.69
CA GLU A 45 18.63 -11.23 14.22
C GLU A 45 17.95 -9.96 13.69
N LYS A 46 16.93 -9.44 14.40
CA LYS A 46 16.20 -8.23 14.03
C LYS A 46 15.71 -7.48 15.26
N THR A 47 15.74 -6.15 15.17
CA THR A 47 15.16 -5.23 16.14
C THR A 47 14.05 -4.44 15.46
N TYR A 48 12.87 -4.38 16.08
CA TYR A 48 11.78 -3.54 15.64
C TYR A 48 11.57 -2.41 16.64
N VAL A 49 11.51 -1.19 16.10
CA VAL A 49 11.22 0.03 16.86
C VAL A 49 9.90 0.56 16.34
N MET A 50 8.83 0.42 17.09
CA MET A 50 7.51 0.88 16.69
C MET A 50 7.31 2.36 17.06
N LYS A 51 6.41 3.05 16.34
CA LYS A 51 6.13 4.47 16.55
C LYS A 51 5.56 4.74 17.94
N ASP A 52 4.70 3.84 18.44
CA ASP A 52 3.99 3.98 19.69
C ASP A 52 3.76 2.63 20.40
N HIS A 53 3.34 2.70 21.66
CA HIS A 53 3.10 1.53 22.50
C HIS A 53 1.93 0.65 22.00
N GLY A 54 0.88 1.25 21.43
CA GLY A 54 -0.27 0.50 20.89
C GLY A 54 0.13 -0.36 19.70
N MET A 55 1.00 0.17 18.83
CA MET A 55 1.56 -0.58 17.70
C MET A 55 2.48 -1.71 18.17
N THR A 56 3.30 -1.45 19.19
CA THR A 56 4.14 -2.48 19.81
C THR A 56 3.28 -3.62 20.38
N GLN A 57 2.20 -3.30 21.07
CA GLN A 57 1.30 -4.30 21.64
C GLN A 57 0.63 -5.16 20.56
N ARG A 58 0.07 -4.57 19.50
CA ARG A 58 -0.52 -5.30 18.38
C ARG A 58 0.48 -6.23 17.70
N PHE A 59 1.71 -5.74 17.50
CA PHE A 59 2.80 -6.56 16.94
C PHE A 59 3.15 -7.74 17.85
N GLN A 60 3.19 -7.54 19.17
CA GLN A 60 3.42 -8.62 20.13
C GLN A 60 2.34 -9.69 20.08
N GLU A 61 1.06 -9.27 20.10
CA GLU A 61 -0.09 -10.18 20.03
C GLU A 61 -0.02 -11.03 18.76
N MET A 62 0.20 -10.40 17.61
CA MET A 62 0.37 -11.08 16.33
C MET A 62 1.53 -12.10 16.36
N LEU A 63 2.67 -11.73 16.92
CA LEU A 63 3.87 -12.59 16.98
C LEU A 63 3.73 -13.78 17.95
N THR A 64 2.69 -13.81 18.78
CA THR A 64 2.41 -14.95 19.68
C THR A 64 1.95 -16.17 18.89
N ASP A 65 1.17 -15.96 17.84
CA ASP A 65 0.46 -17.02 17.11
C ASP A 65 1.13 -17.36 15.76
N ILE A 66 1.91 -16.44 15.20
CA ILE A 66 2.52 -16.63 13.87
C ILE A 66 3.85 -17.39 13.98
N PRO A 67 4.05 -18.49 13.21
CA PRO A 67 5.32 -19.19 13.13
C PRO A 67 6.49 -18.27 12.75
N ILE A 68 7.62 -18.40 13.43
CA ILE A 68 8.79 -17.52 13.26
C ILE A 68 9.31 -17.53 11.81
N GLU A 69 9.19 -18.65 11.11
CA GLU A 69 9.60 -18.79 9.71
C GLU A 69 8.77 -17.87 8.80
N ARG A 70 7.47 -17.72 9.09
CA ARG A 70 6.57 -16.80 8.36
C ARG A 70 6.96 -15.34 8.63
N VAL A 71 7.31 -15.00 9.87
CA VAL A 71 7.81 -13.65 10.21
C VAL A 71 9.14 -13.35 9.51
N LYS A 72 10.06 -14.31 9.46
CA LYS A 72 11.36 -14.15 8.80
C LYS A 72 11.22 -13.89 7.30
N ILE A 73 10.35 -14.63 6.61
CA ILE A 73 10.12 -14.40 5.18
C ILE A 73 9.48 -13.05 4.92
N CYS A 74 8.51 -12.61 5.74
CA CYS A 74 7.93 -11.27 5.64
C CYS A 74 8.98 -10.17 5.80
N ASN A 75 9.91 -10.31 6.74
CA ASN A 75 11.03 -9.37 6.88
C ASN A 75 11.89 -9.28 5.62
N LYS A 76 12.21 -10.41 4.99
CA LYS A 76 12.97 -10.43 3.73
C LYS A 76 12.21 -9.74 2.60
N ILE A 77 10.91 -9.99 2.50
CA ILE A 77 10.04 -9.35 1.50
C ILE A 77 10.00 -7.83 1.71
N ILE A 78 9.78 -7.38 2.95
CA ILE A 78 9.74 -5.96 3.29
C ILE A 78 11.10 -5.28 3.01
N GLN A 79 12.21 -5.95 3.36
CA GLN A 79 13.54 -5.41 3.07
C GLN A 79 13.77 -5.32 1.56
N TYR A 80 13.42 -6.35 0.79
CA TYR A 80 13.49 -6.32 -0.66
C TYR A 80 12.65 -5.20 -1.27
N ALA A 81 11.44 -4.95 -0.74
CA ALA A 81 10.61 -3.83 -1.18
C ALA A 81 11.28 -2.47 -0.89
N LYS A 82 11.81 -2.26 0.33
CA LYS A 82 12.54 -1.05 0.72
C LYS A 82 13.75 -0.80 -0.19
N ASP A 83 14.54 -1.82 -0.44
CA ASP A 83 15.76 -1.74 -1.26
C ASP A 83 15.46 -1.49 -2.75
N THR A 84 14.35 -2.06 -3.26
CA THR A 84 13.96 -1.95 -4.67
C THR A 84 13.33 -0.61 -4.99
N LEU A 85 12.39 -0.15 -4.14
CA LEU A 85 11.63 1.08 -4.38
C LEU A 85 12.38 2.33 -3.95
N GLN A 86 13.30 2.21 -2.97
CA GLN A 86 14.02 3.33 -2.35
C GLN A 86 13.08 4.45 -1.86
N LYS A 87 11.86 4.06 -1.48
CA LYS A 87 10.83 4.93 -0.91
C LYS A 87 10.74 4.75 0.60
N ASN A 88 10.15 5.74 1.27
CA ASN A 88 9.81 5.60 2.68
C ASN A 88 8.60 4.68 2.83
N ILE A 89 8.80 3.51 3.40
CA ILE A 89 7.76 2.53 3.70
C ILE A 89 7.53 2.53 5.20
N ASN A 90 6.31 2.86 5.62
CA ASN A 90 5.92 2.93 7.02
C ASN A 90 6.08 1.56 7.70
N ASP A 91 6.60 1.56 8.92
CA ASP A 91 6.88 0.33 9.67
C ASP A 91 5.61 -0.46 10.07
N ASN A 92 4.41 0.12 9.92
CA ASN A 92 3.16 -0.62 10.06
C ASN A 92 3.06 -1.82 9.09
N ILE A 93 3.84 -1.81 7.99
CA ILE A 93 3.93 -2.92 7.05
C ILE A 93 4.39 -4.23 7.71
N TYR A 94 5.23 -4.16 8.77
CA TYR A 94 5.66 -5.35 9.51
C TYR A 94 4.49 -6.07 10.17
N ILE A 95 3.44 -5.34 10.55
CA ILE A 95 2.21 -5.91 11.09
C ILE A 95 1.30 -6.34 9.95
N SER A 96 0.89 -5.40 9.10
CA SER A 96 -0.17 -5.62 8.12
C SER A 96 0.19 -6.67 7.06
N LEU A 97 1.45 -6.68 6.58
CA LEU A 97 1.88 -7.65 5.58
C LEU A 97 2.15 -9.03 6.20
N THR A 98 2.68 -9.08 7.44
CA THR A 98 2.92 -10.36 8.12
C THR A 98 1.61 -11.07 8.43
N ASP A 99 0.62 -10.35 8.93
CA ASP A 99 -0.72 -10.85 9.18
C ASP A 99 -1.38 -11.37 7.89
N HIS A 100 -1.32 -10.55 6.82
CA HIS A 100 -1.87 -10.94 5.52
C HIS A 100 -1.22 -12.22 4.96
N ILE A 101 0.12 -12.30 4.94
CA ILE A 101 0.83 -13.48 4.41
C ILE A 101 0.51 -14.72 5.25
N ASN A 102 0.47 -14.58 6.58
CA ASN A 102 0.07 -15.68 7.46
C ASN A 102 -1.32 -16.19 7.09
N PHE A 103 -2.29 -15.29 6.98
CA PHE A 103 -3.66 -15.63 6.62
C PHE A 103 -3.78 -16.22 5.19
N ALA A 104 -3.01 -15.70 4.23
CA ALA A 104 -2.98 -16.23 2.87
C ALA A 104 -2.46 -17.68 2.82
N ILE A 105 -1.41 -17.98 3.59
CA ILE A 105 -0.87 -19.34 3.72
C ILE A 105 -1.92 -20.27 4.35
N GLU A 106 -2.55 -19.88 5.45
CA GLU A 106 -3.60 -20.66 6.11
C GLU A 106 -4.77 -20.96 5.18
N ARG A 107 -5.23 -19.97 4.39
CA ARG A 107 -6.29 -20.18 3.38
C ARG A 107 -5.92 -21.22 2.34
N VAL A 108 -4.69 -21.16 1.84
CA VAL A 108 -4.21 -22.15 0.85
C VAL A 108 -4.10 -23.53 1.46
N GLU A 109 -3.62 -23.65 2.69
CA GLU A 109 -3.57 -24.93 3.44
C GLU A 109 -4.97 -25.50 3.69
N MET A 110 -5.99 -24.64 3.87
CA MET A 110 -7.41 -25.03 3.99
C MET A 110 -8.10 -25.29 2.63
N GLY A 111 -7.42 -25.05 1.49
CA GLY A 111 -8.00 -25.21 0.16
C GLY A 111 -9.03 -24.15 -0.22
N VAL A 112 -8.98 -22.96 0.37
CA VAL A 112 -9.89 -21.83 0.12
C VAL A 112 -9.15 -20.73 -0.64
N PRO A 113 -9.04 -20.82 -1.98
CA PRO A 113 -8.38 -19.75 -2.76
C PRO A 113 -9.25 -18.50 -2.75
N PHE A 114 -8.60 -17.35 -2.76
CA PHE A 114 -9.26 -16.05 -2.87
C PHE A 114 -8.79 -15.32 -4.12
N GLN A 115 -9.73 -14.77 -4.89
CA GLN A 115 -9.43 -13.96 -6.08
C GLN A 115 -9.39 -12.48 -5.72
N ASN A 116 -8.40 -11.77 -6.26
CA ASN A 116 -8.33 -10.33 -6.09
C ASN A 116 -9.19 -9.64 -7.18
N PRO A 117 -10.30 -8.99 -6.81
CA PRO A 117 -11.18 -8.36 -7.79
C PRO A 117 -10.55 -7.17 -8.52
N PHE A 118 -9.42 -6.66 -8.01
CA PHE A 118 -8.67 -5.53 -8.57
C PHE A 118 -7.30 -5.95 -9.16
N LEU A 119 -7.12 -7.23 -9.46
CA LEU A 119 -5.84 -7.74 -9.96
C LEU A 119 -5.35 -6.98 -11.20
N TRP A 120 -6.26 -6.65 -12.12
CA TRP A 120 -5.91 -5.95 -13.35
C TRP A 120 -5.53 -4.49 -13.07
N GLU A 121 -6.31 -3.79 -12.25
CA GLU A 121 -6.07 -2.41 -11.82
C GLU A 121 -4.75 -2.29 -11.08
N ILE A 122 -4.47 -3.22 -10.16
CA ILE A 122 -3.22 -3.23 -9.40
C ILE A 122 -2.01 -3.45 -10.32
N LYS A 123 -2.10 -4.39 -11.24
CA LYS A 123 -1.05 -4.61 -12.25
C LYS A 123 -0.79 -3.36 -13.08
N LYS A 124 -1.84 -2.61 -13.40
CA LYS A 124 -1.74 -1.40 -14.23
C LYS A 124 -1.26 -0.18 -13.44
N PHE A 125 -1.80 0.02 -12.22
CA PHE A 125 -1.55 1.24 -11.46
C PHE A 125 -0.32 1.16 -10.56
N TYR A 126 0.01 -0.04 -10.08
CA TYR A 126 1.08 -0.29 -9.11
C TYR A 126 2.03 -1.39 -9.62
N TYR A 127 2.49 -1.22 -10.86
CA TYR A 127 3.24 -2.25 -11.57
C TYR A 127 4.54 -2.65 -10.87
N GLN A 128 5.28 -1.68 -10.32
CA GLN A 128 6.54 -1.97 -9.62
C GLN A 128 6.28 -2.75 -8.33
N GLU A 129 5.30 -2.34 -7.56
CA GLU A 129 4.91 -3.00 -6.31
C GLU A 129 4.34 -4.40 -6.60
N TYR A 130 3.60 -4.56 -7.72
CA TYR A 130 3.13 -5.86 -8.18
C TYR A 130 4.28 -6.81 -8.58
N LEU A 131 5.33 -6.31 -9.24
CA LEU A 131 6.52 -7.12 -9.53
C LEU A 131 7.22 -7.58 -8.25
N ILE A 132 7.27 -6.73 -7.23
CA ILE A 132 7.78 -7.10 -5.89
C ILE A 132 6.89 -8.18 -5.28
N GLY A 133 5.57 -8.05 -5.38
CA GLY A 133 4.61 -9.08 -4.96
C GLY A 133 4.85 -10.43 -5.64
N LYS A 134 5.16 -10.44 -6.93
CA LYS A 134 5.54 -11.66 -7.66
C LYS A 134 6.83 -12.29 -7.13
N VAL A 135 7.83 -11.49 -6.83
CA VAL A 135 9.06 -11.98 -6.21
C VAL A 135 8.77 -12.54 -4.82
N ALA A 136 7.90 -11.86 -4.05
CA ALA A 136 7.52 -12.28 -2.72
C ALA A 136 6.85 -13.65 -2.68
N ILE A 137 5.87 -13.94 -3.56
CA ILE A 137 5.26 -15.29 -3.64
C ILE A 137 6.29 -16.36 -4.02
N GLY A 138 7.26 -16.05 -4.88
CA GLY A 138 8.36 -16.95 -5.19
C GLY A 138 9.31 -17.20 -4.01
N MET A 139 9.58 -16.18 -3.17
CA MET A 139 10.35 -16.35 -1.94
C MET A 139 9.61 -17.27 -0.94
N ILE A 140 8.29 -17.09 -0.79
CA ILE A 140 7.44 -17.90 0.09
C ILE A 140 7.46 -19.36 -0.38
N GLU A 141 7.24 -19.62 -1.66
CA GLU A 141 7.30 -20.97 -2.22
C GLU A 141 8.65 -21.64 -1.99
N LYS A 142 9.74 -20.92 -2.22
CA LYS A 142 11.10 -21.43 -2.05
C LYS A 142 11.41 -21.80 -0.59
N GLU A 143 11.04 -20.94 0.36
CA GLU A 143 11.45 -21.08 1.77
C GLU A 143 10.44 -21.86 2.61
N LEU A 144 9.13 -21.66 2.39
CA LEU A 144 8.07 -22.30 3.17
C LEU A 144 7.44 -23.50 2.47
N LYS A 145 7.75 -23.74 1.18
CA LYS A 145 7.16 -24.81 0.37
C LYS A 145 5.64 -24.68 0.20
N VAL A 146 5.13 -23.46 0.22
CA VAL A 146 3.72 -23.13 0.01
C VAL A 146 3.60 -22.33 -1.28
N THR A 147 2.83 -22.83 -2.24
CA THR A 147 2.56 -22.13 -3.51
C THR A 147 1.33 -21.25 -3.34
N LEU A 148 1.53 -19.94 -3.31
CA LEU A 148 0.45 -18.96 -3.26
C LEU A 148 -0.07 -18.63 -4.67
N PRO A 149 -1.39 -18.37 -4.84
CA PRO A 149 -1.96 -17.89 -6.10
C PRO A 149 -1.34 -16.57 -6.55
N GLN A 150 -1.38 -16.28 -7.86
CA GLN A 150 -0.85 -15.00 -8.39
C GLN A 150 -1.61 -13.77 -7.89
N ASP A 151 -2.85 -13.93 -7.48
CA ASP A 151 -3.65 -12.88 -6.86
C ASP A 151 -3.01 -12.34 -5.58
N GLU A 152 -2.29 -13.19 -4.84
CA GLU A 152 -1.59 -12.77 -3.62
C GLU A 152 -0.46 -11.78 -3.91
N ALA A 153 0.14 -11.83 -5.10
CA ALA A 153 1.11 -10.81 -5.52
C ALA A 153 0.48 -9.40 -5.58
N ALA A 154 -0.79 -9.31 -5.96
CA ALA A 154 -1.51 -8.04 -5.99
C ALA A 154 -1.90 -7.57 -4.59
N PHE A 155 -2.28 -8.47 -3.68
CA PHE A 155 -2.52 -8.08 -2.28
C PHE A 155 -1.23 -7.61 -1.60
N ILE A 156 -0.10 -8.30 -1.80
CA ILE A 156 1.21 -7.88 -1.29
C ILE A 156 1.55 -6.48 -1.84
N ALA A 157 1.32 -6.24 -3.13
CA ALA A 157 1.52 -4.92 -3.73
C ALA A 157 0.68 -3.83 -3.04
N LEU A 158 -0.59 -4.09 -2.76
CA LEU A 158 -1.45 -3.14 -2.04
C LEU A 158 -0.95 -2.85 -0.63
N HIS A 159 -0.43 -3.85 0.10
CA HIS A 159 0.17 -3.62 1.42
C HIS A 159 1.41 -2.73 1.34
N ILE A 160 2.23 -2.88 0.29
CA ILE A 160 3.40 -2.03 0.06
C ILE A 160 2.96 -0.59 -0.23
N VAL A 161 2.04 -0.39 -1.17
CA VAL A 161 1.52 0.94 -1.53
C VAL A 161 0.84 1.62 -0.33
N ASN A 162 0.07 0.86 0.44
CA ASN A 162 -0.55 1.33 1.68
C ASN A 162 0.51 1.91 2.65
N ALA A 163 1.60 1.16 2.84
CA ALA A 163 2.68 1.60 3.71
C ALA A 163 3.51 2.77 3.14
N GLU A 164 3.55 2.95 1.81
CA GLU A 164 4.13 4.14 1.16
C GLU A 164 3.29 5.40 1.38
N LEU A 165 1.96 5.25 1.32
CA LEU A 165 1.02 6.37 1.36
C LEU A 165 0.50 6.67 2.78
N ASP A 166 0.82 5.83 3.76
CA ASP A 166 0.33 5.89 5.16
C ASP A 166 -1.22 5.88 5.23
N LEU A 167 -1.85 5.03 4.40
CA LEU A 167 -3.29 4.81 4.32
C LEU A 167 -3.69 3.49 4.98
N ASP A 168 -4.97 3.26 5.19
CA ASP A 168 -5.46 1.93 5.53
C ASP A 168 -5.84 1.09 4.29
N MET A 169 -6.05 -0.21 4.44
CA MET A 169 -6.35 -1.10 3.31
C MET A 169 -7.70 -0.78 2.66
N THR A 170 -8.67 -0.30 3.43
CA THR A 170 -10.01 0.08 2.94
C THR A 170 -9.91 1.32 2.07
N GLU A 171 -9.13 2.31 2.52
CA GLU A 171 -8.83 3.52 1.75
C GLU A 171 -8.12 3.18 0.45
N MET A 172 -7.14 2.27 0.48
CA MET A 172 -6.40 1.83 -0.71
C MET A 172 -7.30 1.16 -1.76
N VAL A 173 -8.18 0.26 -1.32
CA VAL A 173 -9.16 -0.38 -2.21
C VAL A 173 -10.12 0.66 -2.80
N SER A 174 -10.61 1.56 -1.97
CA SER A 174 -11.53 2.63 -2.38
C SER A 174 -10.86 3.61 -3.36
N MET A 175 -9.62 3.97 -3.10
CA MET A 175 -8.81 4.82 -4.00
C MET A 175 -8.57 4.14 -5.35
N THR A 176 -8.22 2.85 -5.36
CA THR A 176 -8.02 2.08 -6.59
C THR A 176 -9.31 2.01 -7.42
N LYS A 177 -10.44 1.79 -6.74
CA LYS A 177 -11.76 1.80 -7.37
C LYS A 177 -12.09 3.16 -7.95
N LEU A 178 -11.87 4.25 -7.22
CA LEU A 178 -12.12 5.61 -7.70
C LEU A 178 -11.33 5.91 -8.98
N VAL A 179 -10.03 5.59 -9.01
CA VAL A 179 -9.20 5.77 -10.22
C VAL A 179 -9.77 4.98 -11.40
N ASN A 180 -10.14 3.71 -11.18
CA ASN A 180 -10.72 2.87 -12.23
C ASN A 180 -12.05 3.41 -12.76
N ASP A 181 -12.92 3.87 -11.88
CA ASP A 181 -14.24 4.36 -12.28
C ASP A 181 -14.13 5.70 -13.02
N ILE A 182 -13.20 6.60 -12.64
CA ILE A 182 -12.89 7.81 -13.43
C ILE A 182 -12.36 7.42 -14.82
N LEU A 183 -11.46 6.43 -14.91
CA LEU A 183 -10.99 5.97 -16.22
C LEU A 183 -12.10 5.40 -17.10
N LYS A 184 -13.11 4.73 -16.51
CA LYS A 184 -14.30 4.27 -17.26
C LYS A 184 -15.14 5.43 -17.77
N ILE A 185 -15.31 6.49 -16.97
CA ILE A 185 -16.01 7.71 -17.41
C ILE A 185 -15.28 8.33 -18.60
N VAL A 186 -13.95 8.49 -18.50
CA VAL A 186 -13.13 9.03 -19.58
C VAL A 186 -13.18 8.15 -20.84
N ASP A 187 -13.11 6.83 -20.66
CA ASP A 187 -13.19 5.85 -21.75
C ASP A 187 -14.56 5.86 -22.43
N LYS A 188 -15.65 6.10 -21.70
CA LYS A 188 -17.01 6.26 -22.22
C LYS A 188 -17.12 7.47 -23.16
N HIS A 189 -16.47 8.58 -22.81
CA HIS A 189 -16.52 9.81 -23.61
C HIS A 189 -15.55 9.80 -24.81
N PHE A 190 -14.37 9.18 -24.66
CA PHE A 190 -13.26 9.35 -25.59
C PHE A 190 -12.59 8.05 -26.06
N GLY A 191 -13.08 6.87 -25.68
CA GLY A 191 -12.44 5.57 -25.77
C GLY A 191 -11.49 5.33 -26.96
N GLU A 192 -11.97 5.50 -28.20
CA GLU A 192 -11.19 5.29 -29.42
C GLU A 192 -10.12 6.37 -29.66
N GLN A 193 -10.19 7.50 -28.97
CA GLN A 193 -9.24 8.60 -29.10
C GLN A 193 -8.06 8.44 -28.13
N ILE A 194 -8.17 7.51 -27.16
CA ILE A 194 -7.18 7.33 -26.10
C ILE A 194 -6.15 6.28 -26.50
N ASP A 195 -4.91 6.71 -26.63
CA ASP A 195 -3.77 5.79 -26.74
C ASP A 195 -3.32 5.37 -25.33
N LYS A 196 -3.75 4.16 -24.92
CA LYS A 196 -3.47 3.59 -23.58
C LYS A 196 -1.99 3.18 -23.38
N GLU A 197 -1.19 3.15 -24.45
CA GLU A 197 0.24 2.86 -24.41
C GLU A 197 1.11 4.15 -24.41
N SER A 198 0.46 5.32 -24.49
CA SER A 198 1.17 6.60 -24.55
C SER A 198 1.71 7.02 -23.17
N VAL A 199 2.83 7.75 -23.19
CA VAL A 199 3.39 8.42 -21.99
C VAL A 199 2.38 9.40 -21.37
N PHE A 200 1.49 10.00 -22.16
CA PHE A 200 0.44 10.89 -21.67
C PHE A 200 -0.59 10.13 -20.84
N TYR A 201 -0.93 8.90 -21.24
CA TYR A 201 -1.86 8.06 -20.48
C TYR A 201 -1.24 7.59 -19.16
N GLU A 202 0.03 7.20 -19.13
CA GLU A 202 0.74 6.86 -17.90
C GLU A 202 0.80 8.05 -16.92
N ARG A 203 1.07 9.25 -17.44
CA ARG A 203 1.03 10.49 -16.63
C ARG A 203 -0.36 10.76 -16.10
N PHE A 204 -1.40 10.59 -16.91
CA PHE A 204 -2.77 10.77 -16.47
C PHE A 204 -3.13 9.81 -15.32
N ILE A 205 -2.81 8.52 -15.42
CA ILE A 205 -2.98 7.56 -14.33
C ILE A 205 -2.25 8.03 -13.08
N THR A 206 -1.01 8.48 -13.20
CA THR A 206 -0.23 8.98 -12.08
C THR A 206 -0.93 10.16 -11.39
N HIS A 207 -1.46 11.10 -12.17
CA HIS A 207 -2.19 12.24 -11.64
C HIS A 207 -3.53 11.84 -11.01
N LEU A 208 -4.25 10.88 -11.59
CA LEU A 208 -5.46 10.34 -10.99
C LEU A 208 -5.20 9.67 -9.64
N LYS A 209 -4.08 8.98 -9.48
CA LYS A 209 -3.69 8.41 -8.17
C LYS A 209 -3.49 9.50 -7.12
N PHE A 210 -2.77 10.57 -7.45
CA PHE A 210 -2.59 11.71 -6.54
C PHE A 210 -3.91 12.45 -6.25
N PHE A 211 -4.78 12.58 -7.25
CA PHE A 211 -6.12 13.13 -7.06
C PHE A 211 -6.93 12.25 -6.10
N ALA A 212 -7.02 10.95 -6.36
CA ALA A 212 -7.74 10.01 -5.50
C ALA A 212 -7.18 9.99 -4.06
N GLN A 213 -5.85 10.08 -3.89
CA GLN A 213 -5.21 10.20 -2.59
C GLN A 213 -5.69 11.46 -1.85
N ARG A 214 -5.76 12.63 -2.53
CA ARG A 214 -6.24 13.87 -1.90
C ARG A 214 -7.72 13.77 -1.48
N VAL A 215 -8.54 13.16 -2.33
CA VAL A 215 -9.97 12.93 -2.03
C VAL A 215 -10.15 12.18 -0.71
N TYR A 216 -9.33 11.15 -0.45
CA TYR A 216 -9.44 10.34 0.76
C TYR A 216 -8.71 10.93 1.96
N ILE A 217 -7.59 11.64 1.77
CA ILE A 217 -6.83 12.30 2.87
C ILE A 217 -7.50 13.64 3.26
N GLY A 218 -8.41 14.18 2.44
CA GLY A 218 -9.09 15.45 2.72
C GLY A 218 -8.19 16.68 2.55
N LYS A 219 -7.16 16.61 1.70
CA LYS A 219 -6.31 17.77 1.37
C LYS A 219 -6.87 18.48 0.14
N GLU A 220 -7.37 19.69 0.35
CA GLU A 220 -7.78 20.57 -0.75
C GLU A 220 -6.58 21.28 -1.35
N VAL A 221 -6.55 21.39 -2.69
CA VAL A 221 -5.66 22.29 -3.42
C VAL A 221 -6.47 23.53 -3.75
N LYS A 222 -6.01 24.69 -3.30
CA LYS A 222 -6.68 25.97 -3.57
C LYS A 222 -5.75 26.85 -4.40
N SER A 223 -6.26 27.36 -5.50
CA SER A 223 -5.65 28.42 -6.28
C SER A 223 -6.69 29.50 -6.54
N ASP A 224 -6.26 30.75 -6.48
CA ASP A 224 -7.12 31.91 -6.73
C ASP A 224 -7.05 32.39 -8.20
N ASP A 225 -6.46 31.60 -9.12
CA ASP A 225 -6.26 31.98 -10.53
C ASP A 225 -7.51 31.65 -11.37
N THR A 226 -8.57 32.42 -11.15
CA THR A 226 -9.85 32.27 -11.86
C THR A 226 -9.74 32.56 -13.36
N GLU A 227 -8.86 33.47 -13.79
CA GLU A 227 -8.67 33.82 -15.19
C GLU A 227 -8.10 32.65 -15.99
N PHE A 228 -7.12 31.94 -15.43
CA PHE A 228 -6.54 30.77 -16.08
C PHE A 228 -7.54 29.60 -16.16
N GLN A 229 -8.37 29.43 -15.15
CA GLN A 229 -9.44 28.42 -15.13
C GLN A 229 -10.45 28.65 -16.25
N GLU A 230 -10.91 29.90 -16.47
CA GLU A 230 -11.81 30.28 -17.55
C GLU A 230 -11.20 30.04 -18.94
N ILE A 231 -9.91 30.37 -19.12
CA ILE A 231 -9.21 30.12 -20.39
C ILE A 231 -9.19 28.63 -20.71
N ILE A 232 -8.86 27.77 -19.74
CA ILE A 232 -8.82 26.31 -19.94
C ILE A 232 -10.21 25.76 -20.25
N ARG A 233 -11.24 26.20 -19.53
CA ARG A 233 -12.62 25.78 -19.74
C ARG A 233 -13.13 26.14 -21.12
N ASN A 234 -12.85 27.35 -21.58
CA ASN A 234 -13.26 27.82 -22.91
C ASN A 234 -12.47 27.11 -24.03
N LYS A 235 -11.18 26.85 -23.82
CA LYS A 235 -10.30 26.22 -24.81
C LYS A 235 -10.58 24.74 -25.01
N TYR A 236 -10.97 24.03 -23.95
CA TYR A 236 -11.15 22.56 -23.96
C TYR A 236 -12.62 22.17 -23.63
N HIS A 237 -13.57 22.90 -24.24
CA HIS A 237 -15.00 22.71 -24.00
C HIS A 237 -15.49 21.29 -24.28
N GLU A 238 -14.82 20.55 -25.17
CA GLU A 238 -15.12 19.15 -25.48
C GLU A 238 -14.87 18.18 -24.29
N CYS A 239 -14.08 18.61 -23.31
CA CYS A 239 -13.80 17.81 -22.11
C CYS A 239 -14.78 18.11 -20.96
N ILE A 240 -15.58 19.18 -21.06
CA ILE A 240 -16.40 19.67 -19.93
C ILE A 240 -17.41 18.63 -19.48
N GLU A 241 -18.17 18.03 -20.40
CA GLU A 241 -19.18 17.03 -20.06
C GLU A 241 -18.58 15.84 -19.30
N CYS A 242 -17.39 15.38 -19.72
CA CYS A 242 -16.66 14.32 -19.04
C CYS A 242 -16.21 14.73 -17.63
N VAL A 243 -15.68 15.95 -17.50
CA VAL A 243 -15.19 16.47 -16.21
C VAL A 243 -16.34 16.73 -15.25
N ASP A 244 -17.48 17.22 -15.72
CA ASP A 244 -18.68 17.41 -14.91
C ASP A 244 -19.26 16.06 -14.46
N GLU A 245 -19.27 15.02 -15.32
CA GLU A 245 -19.66 13.65 -14.92
C GLU A 245 -18.72 13.10 -13.83
N ILE A 246 -17.41 13.36 -13.93
CA ILE A 246 -16.44 12.97 -12.89
C ILE A 246 -16.73 13.72 -11.59
N LYS A 247 -16.99 15.02 -11.64
CA LYS A 247 -17.34 15.84 -10.48
C LYS A 247 -18.54 15.28 -9.73
N ASP A 248 -19.64 15.01 -10.47
CA ASP A 248 -20.87 14.45 -9.90
C ASP A 248 -20.63 13.06 -9.30
N TYR A 249 -19.85 12.23 -9.99
CA TYR A 249 -19.49 10.90 -9.51
C TYR A 249 -18.72 10.96 -8.19
N VAL A 250 -17.69 11.80 -8.10
CA VAL A 250 -16.86 11.95 -6.88
C VAL A 250 -17.70 12.52 -5.73
N LYS A 251 -18.53 13.53 -5.99
CA LYS A 251 -19.45 14.08 -4.98
C LYS A 251 -20.40 13.02 -4.44
N LYS A 252 -20.99 12.21 -5.32
CA LYS A 252 -21.95 11.16 -4.95
C LYS A 252 -21.28 10.01 -4.20
N THR A 253 -20.08 9.60 -4.61
CA THR A 253 -19.45 8.37 -4.13
C THR A 253 -18.56 8.60 -2.92
N CYS A 254 -17.81 9.73 -2.91
CA CYS A 254 -16.84 10.07 -1.87
C CYS A 254 -17.31 11.20 -0.96
N ASN A 255 -18.48 11.82 -1.22
CA ASN A 255 -18.96 13.03 -0.55
C ASN A 255 -17.93 14.17 -0.52
N HIS A 256 -17.09 14.24 -1.57
CA HIS A 256 -16.02 15.23 -1.72
C HIS A 256 -16.35 16.21 -2.84
N ASP A 257 -16.19 17.51 -2.57
CA ASP A 257 -16.35 18.56 -3.59
C ASP A 257 -15.00 18.77 -4.27
N ILE A 258 -14.96 18.55 -5.59
CA ILE A 258 -13.77 18.81 -6.40
C ILE A 258 -13.60 20.32 -6.56
N THR A 259 -12.43 20.84 -6.30
CA THR A 259 -12.11 22.26 -6.48
C THR A 259 -12.00 22.64 -7.96
N ASP A 260 -12.18 23.92 -8.30
CA ASP A 260 -12.04 24.39 -9.69
C ASP A 260 -10.62 24.15 -10.24
N GLU A 261 -9.61 24.21 -9.40
CA GLU A 261 -8.24 23.86 -9.78
C GLU A 261 -8.09 22.39 -10.15
N GLU A 262 -8.69 21.49 -9.38
CA GLU A 262 -8.69 20.05 -9.68
C GLU A 262 -9.45 19.74 -10.94
N LEU A 263 -10.60 20.43 -11.19
CA LEU A 263 -11.37 20.31 -12.44
C LEU A 263 -10.55 20.76 -13.64
N MET A 264 -9.88 21.90 -13.53
CA MET A 264 -8.95 22.40 -14.55
C MET A 264 -7.83 21.40 -14.83
N TYR A 265 -7.26 20.84 -13.78
CA TYR A 265 -6.18 19.87 -13.87
C TYR A 265 -6.63 18.58 -14.59
N LEU A 266 -7.80 18.04 -14.22
CA LEU A 266 -8.41 16.92 -14.91
C LEU A 266 -8.66 17.23 -16.38
N THR A 267 -9.22 18.41 -16.69
CA THR A 267 -9.49 18.87 -18.07
C THR A 267 -8.23 18.83 -18.93
N VAL A 268 -7.12 19.40 -18.43
CA VAL A 268 -5.85 19.44 -19.18
C VAL A 268 -5.29 18.03 -19.43
N HIS A 269 -5.39 17.15 -18.43
CA HIS A 269 -4.90 15.79 -18.57
C HIS A 269 -5.75 14.93 -19.50
N ILE A 270 -7.09 15.04 -19.41
CA ILE A 270 -8.02 14.37 -20.32
C ILE A 270 -7.76 14.84 -21.76
N LYS A 271 -7.62 16.16 -21.96
CA LYS A 271 -7.30 16.68 -23.29
C LYS A 271 -6.00 16.12 -23.86
N ARG A 272 -4.95 16.01 -23.04
CA ARG A 272 -3.65 15.48 -23.49
C ARG A 272 -3.71 14.02 -23.92
N VAL A 273 -4.53 13.19 -23.26
CA VAL A 273 -4.64 11.77 -23.61
C VAL A 273 -5.60 11.52 -24.78
N THR A 274 -6.44 12.50 -25.14
CA THR A 274 -7.38 12.44 -26.25
C THR A 274 -6.88 13.15 -27.51
N THR A 275 -5.72 13.79 -27.45
CA THR A 275 -5.12 14.44 -28.62
C THR A 275 -4.03 13.53 -29.20
N ARG A 276 -4.25 13.07 -30.43
CA ARG A 276 -3.25 12.33 -31.21
C ARG A 276 -2.17 13.25 -31.74
#